data_93355bb3f4030681ca27c1e91781e716
#
_entry.id   93355bb3f4030681ca27c1e91781e716
#
_cell.length_a   1.000
_cell.length_b   1.000
_cell.length_c   1.000
_cell.angle_alpha   90.00
_cell.angle_beta   90.00
_cell.angle_gamma   90.00
#
_symmetry.space_group_name_H-M   'P 1'
#
loop_
_entity.id
_entity.type
_entity.pdbx_description
1 polymer ?
#
loop_
_entity_poly.entity_id
_entity_poly.type
_entity_poly.pdbx_seq_one_letter_code
_entity_poly.pdbx_strand_id
1 'polypeptide(L)'
;MKRTTMSQPEAATLFIAASEHDSNLYYATRFMAPDPFIYLEIKGERLMVMSDLEMDRARTQASVDRVLSYSEIEQKAKKQGIKDPTAVDIVHVVLKESKIRRLSVPANFPVIHAARLQERGYSLKPKRDPFYEQRVMKTADEVRHIEDAQRATEEAVAAAHALLRRAEIKDEQLWLDGEVVTSERIKKFVNVKLMERDCIAQHTIVAGGEQACDPHNEGSGPLPAHRSIIFDVFPRSATSRYFADMSRTVIRGKVSQE
;
A
#
# COMPACT_ATOMS: atom_id res chain seq x y z
N MET A 1 -13.37 -38.64 -31.54
CA MET A 1 -12.62 -38.67 -30.27
C MET A 1 -12.90 -37.39 -29.48
N LYS A 2 -13.74 -37.45 -28.46
CA LYS A 2 -13.96 -36.32 -27.54
C LYS A 2 -12.73 -36.18 -26.67
N ARG A 3 -11.95 -35.11 -26.78
CA ARG A 3 -10.90 -34.76 -25.80
C ARG A 3 -11.60 -34.44 -24.49
N THR A 4 -11.50 -35.33 -23.54
CA THR A 4 -11.85 -35.09 -22.15
C THR A 4 -10.87 -34.03 -21.65
N THR A 5 -11.32 -32.79 -21.52
CA THR A 5 -10.57 -31.76 -20.81
C THR A 5 -10.45 -32.21 -19.36
N MET A 6 -9.31 -32.76 -18.98
CA MET A 6 -8.97 -32.97 -17.58
C MET A 6 -9.03 -31.61 -16.90
N SER A 7 -10.01 -31.41 -16.02
CA SER A 7 -10.08 -30.22 -15.17
C SER A 7 -8.74 -30.12 -14.42
N GLN A 8 -8.07 -28.97 -14.57
CA GLN A 8 -6.85 -28.75 -13.79
C GLN A 8 -7.22 -28.87 -12.31
N PRO A 9 -6.40 -29.60 -11.50
CA PRO A 9 -6.70 -29.71 -10.08
C PRO A 9 -6.80 -28.32 -9.46
N GLU A 10 -7.88 -28.13 -8.71
CA GLU A 10 -8.23 -26.89 -8.03
C GLU A 10 -7.07 -26.33 -7.22
N ALA A 11 -6.74 -25.05 -7.43
CA ALA A 11 -5.72 -24.33 -6.68
C ALA A 11 -6.40 -23.36 -5.71
N ALA A 12 -5.88 -23.22 -4.50
CA ALA A 12 -6.28 -22.14 -3.60
C ALA A 12 -5.32 -20.98 -3.69
N THR A 13 -5.81 -19.76 -3.41
CA THR A 13 -4.98 -18.58 -3.21
C THR A 13 -4.54 -18.54 -1.74
N LEU A 14 -3.28 -18.19 -1.49
CA LEU A 14 -2.75 -18.02 -0.13
C LEU A 14 -1.91 -16.74 -0.03
N PHE A 15 -2.20 -15.94 1.00
CA PHE A 15 -1.35 -14.87 1.50
C PHE A 15 -1.02 -15.09 2.98
N ILE A 16 0.21 -14.76 3.37
CA ILE A 16 0.65 -14.62 4.76
C ILE A 16 1.43 -13.32 4.82
N ALA A 17 0.75 -12.21 5.11
CA ALA A 17 1.32 -10.87 5.07
C ALA A 17 0.48 -9.88 5.90
N ALA A 18 1.04 -8.70 6.18
CA ALA A 18 0.32 -7.56 6.70
C ALA A 18 -0.30 -6.77 5.55
N SER A 19 -1.61 -6.55 5.58
CA SER A 19 -2.30 -5.83 4.50
C SER A 19 -1.96 -4.34 4.45
N GLU A 20 -1.34 -3.79 5.49
CA GLU A 20 -0.79 -2.43 5.46
C GLU A 20 0.30 -2.26 4.41
N HIS A 21 1.05 -3.33 4.13
CA HIS A 21 2.19 -3.36 3.20
C HIS A 21 1.95 -4.21 1.96
N ASP A 22 0.80 -4.87 1.86
CA ASP A 22 0.42 -5.69 0.70
C ASP A 22 -0.91 -5.24 0.11
N SER A 23 -0.83 -4.50 -0.99
CA SER A 23 -2.01 -3.95 -1.66
C SER A 23 -2.89 -5.01 -2.33
N ASN A 24 -2.38 -6.20 -2.66
CA ASN A 24 -3.21 -7.29 -3.15
C ASN A 24 -4.05 -7.89 -2.03
N LEU A 25 -3.43 -8.07 -0.85
CA LEU A 25 -4.13 -8.58 0.33
C LEU A 25 -5.18 -7.57 0.82
N TYR A 26 -4.84 -6.27 0.87
CA TYR A 26 -5.83 -5.23 1.16
C TYR A 26 -6.97 -5.22 0.15
N TYR A 27 -6.67 -5.33 -1.16
CA TYR A 27 -7.68 -5.40 -2.20
C TYR A 27 -8.64 -6.57 -2.02
N ALA A 28 -8.12 -7.74 -1.69
CA ALA A 28 -8.91 -8.96 -1.52
C ALA A 28 -9.82 -8.90 -0.28
N THR A 29 -9.34 -8.28 0.81
CA THR A 29 -9.99 -8.33 2.12
C THR A 29 -10.69 -7.02 2.51
N ARG A 30 -10.30 -5.89 1.92
CA ARG A 30 -10.67 -4.54 2.34
C ARG A 30 -10.40 -4.28 3.83
N PHE A 31 -9.54 -5.08 4.42
CA PHE A 31 -9.19 -5.02 5.83
C PHE A 31 -7.75 -4.59 6.02
N MET A 32 -7.54 -3.56 6.82
CA MET A 32 -6.23 -3.02 7.14
C MET A 32 -5.73 -3.61 8.46
N ALA A 33 -4.62 -4.34 8.40
CA ALA A 33 -3.92 -4.85 9.59
C ALA A 33 -2.42 -4.60 9.48
N PRO A 34 -1.78 -4.08 10.56
CA PRO A 34 -0.33 -3.88 10.60
C PRO A 34 0.43 -5.19 10.78
N ASP A 35 -0.20 -6.18 11.42
CA ASP A 35 0.38 -7.49 11.65
C ASP A 35 0.01 -8.49 10.56
N PRO A 36 0.90 -9.45 10.24
CA PRO A 36 0.62 -10.50 9.28
C PRO A 36 -0.54 -11.40 9.72
N PHE A 37 -1.41 -11.71 8.78
CA PHE A 37 -2.47 -12.70 8.94
C PHE A 37 -2.52 -13.65 7.74
N ILE A 38 -3.30 -14.71 7.84
CA ILE A 38 -3.47 -15.67 6.77
C ILE A 38 -4.76 -15.37 6.01
N TYR A 39 -4.66 -15.25 4.69
CA TYR A 39 -5.82 -15.18 3.79
C TYR A 39 -5.78 -16.36 2.84
N LEU A 40 -6.91 -17.00 2.68
CA LEU A 40 -7.13 -18.14 1.78
C LEU A 40 -8.37 -17.88 0.92
N GLU A 41 -8.26 -18.19 -0.37
CA GLU A 41 -9.42 -18.32 -1.24
C GLU A 41 -9.50 -19.76 -1.74
N ILE A 42 -10.54 -20.46 -1.33
CA ILE A 42 -10.74 -21.90 -1.55
C ILE A 42 -12.06 -22.08 -2.29
N LYS A 43 -12.03 -22.49 -3.55
CA LYS A 43 -13.25 -22.72 -4.37
C LYS A 43 -14.18 -21.51 -4.43
N GLY A 44 -13.61 -20.29 -4.40
CA GLY A 44 -14.34 -19.04 -4.40
C GLY A 44 -14.76 -18.56 -3.00
N GLU A 45 -14.62 -19.35 -1.95
CA GLU A 45 -14.83 -18.93 -0.56
C GLU A 45 -13.58 -18.22 -0.03
N ARG A 46 -13.73 -16.99 0.47
CA ARG A 46 -12.67 -16.15 1.01
C ARG A 46 -12.61 -16.25 2.53
N LEU A 47 -11.47 -16.71 3.04
CA LEU A 47 -11.24 -16.99 4.45
C LEU A 47 -10.12 -16.14 4.99
N MET A 48 -10.29 -15.59 6.20
CA MET A 48 -9.21 -14.97 6.97
C MET A 48 -8.98 -15.76 8.26
N VAL A 49 -7.71 -15.96 8.63
CA VAL A 49 -7.35 -16.47 9.96
C VAL A 49 -6.66 -15.36 10.71
N MET A 50 -7.29 -14.90 11.78
CA MET A 50 -6.91 -13.72 12.55
C MET A 50 -6.55 -14.06 13.99
N SER A 51 -5.66 -13.25 14.57
CA SER A 51 -5.43 -13.26 16.02
C SER A 51 -6.71 -12.86 16.77
N ASP A 52 -6.86 -13.32 18.00
CA ASP A 52 -8.06 -13.01 18.80
C ASP A 52 -8.22 -11.51 19.06
N LEU A 53 -7.12 -10.74 19.07
CA LEU A 53 -7.13 -9.28 19.20
C LEU A 53 -7.85 -8.56 18.05
N GLU A 54 -7.83 -9.15 16.85
CA GLU A 54 -8.36 -8.55 15.63
C GLU A 54 -9.69 -9.15 15.16
N MET A 55 -10.19 -10.18 15.86
CA MET A 55 -11.37 -10.97 15.44
C MET A 55 -12.62 -10.11 15.23
N ASP A 56 -12.97 -9.27 16.20
CA ASP A 56 -14.21 -8.48 16.13
C ASP A 56 -14.13 -7.41 15.05
N ARG A 57 -12.96 -6.77 14.91
CA ARG A 57 -12.71 -5.81 13.86
C ARG A 57 -12.74 -6.47 12.48
N ALA A 58 -12.14 -7.64 12.33
CA ALA A 58 -12.15 -8.39 11.07
C ALA A 58 -13.57 -8.83 10.68
N ARG A 59 -14.37 -9.32 11.63
CA ARG A 59 -15.77 -9.73 11.38
C ARG A 59 -16.66 -8.59 10.91
N THR A 60 -16.39 -7.36 11.35
CA THR A 60 -17.22 -6.19 11.06
C THR A 60 -16.74 -5.41 9.84
N GLN A 61 -15.44 -5.42 9.55
CA GLN A 61 -14.83 -4.54 8.53
C GLN A 61 -14.34 -5.29 7.29
N ALA A 62 -13.96 -6.58 7.42
CA ALA A 62 -13.39 -7.29 6.30
C ALA A 62 -14.45 -7.74 5.27
N SER A 63 -14.09 -7.66 4.00
CA SER A 63 -14.88 -8.16 2.88
C SER A 63 -14.50 -9.61 2.56
N VAL A 64 -14.81 -10.55 3.46
CA VAL A 64 -14.54 -11.98 3.32
C VAL A 64 -15.76 -12.80 3.74
N ASP A 65 -15.80 -14.07 3.36
CA ASP A 65 -16.94 -14.92 3.66
C ASP A 65 -16.85 -15.49 5.08
N ARG A 66 -15.63 -15.74 5.59
CA ARG A 66 -15.42 -16.24 6.96
C ARG A 66 -14.15 -15.70 7.60
N VAL A 67 -14.24 -15.43 8.90
CA VAL A 67 -13.11 -15.09 9.76
C VAL A 67 -12.95 -16.21 10.80
N LEU A 68 -11.77 -16.82 10.83
CA LEU A 68 -11.41 -17.95 11.69
C LEU A 68 -10.43 -17.48 12.78
N SER A 69 -10.56 -18.02 14.00
CA SER A 69 -9.62 -17.73 15.08
C SER A 69 -8.33 -18.51 14.90
N TYR A 70 -7.21 -17.80 14.95
CA TYR A 70 -5.87 -18.41 14.91
C TYR A 70 -5.68 -19.35 16.11
N SER A 71 -6.05 -18.94 17.31
CA SER A 71 -5.89 -19.73 18.54
C SER A 71 -6.74 -21.01 18.53
N GLU A 72 -7.96 -20.98 17.97
CA GLU A 72 -8.77 -22.19 17.83
C GLU A 72 -8.13 -23.21 16.87
N ILE A 73 -7.58 -22.74 15.74
CA ILE A 73 -6.91 -23.62 14.79
C ILE A 73 -5.57 -24.11 15.36
N GLU A 74 -4.84 -23.26 16.08
CA GLU A 74 -3.62 -23.63 16.78
C GLU A 74 -3.87 -24.77 17.79
N GLN A 75 -4.95 -24.68 18.58
CA GLN A 75 -5.35 -25.76 19.48
C GLN A 75 -5.67 -27.06 18.74
N LYS A 76 -6.32 -26.98 17.57
CA LYS A 76 -6.56 -28.15 16.72
C LYS A 76 -5.24 -28.77 16.22
N ALA A 77 -4.27 -27.93 15.83
CA ALA A 77 -2.94 -28.38 15.42
C ALA A 77 -2.19 -29.08 16.59
N LYS A 78 -2.23 -28.51 17.80
CA LYS A 78 -1.65 -29.10 19.01
C LYS A 78 -2.28 -30.45 19.35
N LYS A 79 -3.59 -30.59 19.23
CA LYS A 79 -4.29 -31.89 19.40
C LYS A 79 -3.89 -32.92 18.34
N GLN A 80 -3.39 -32.51 17.17
CA GLN A 80 -2.83 -33.38 16.14
C GLN A 80 -1.33 -33.71 16.35
N GLY A 81 -0.74 -33.31 17.49
CA GLY A 81 0.63 -33.61 17.87
C GLY A 81 1.69 -32.58 17.44
N ILE A 82 1.28 -31.43 16.93
CA ILE A 82 2.20 -30.36 16.58
C ILE A 82 2.44 -29.50 17.83
N LYS A 83 3.66 -29.56 18.41
CA LYS A 83 3.95 -28.89 19.69
C LYS A 83 3.89 -27.36 19.57
N ASP A 84 4.58 -26.81 18.56
CA ASP A 84 4.72 -25.37 18.32
C ASP A 84 4.22 -25.02 16.90
N PRO A 85 2.88 -24.89 16.71
CA PRO A 85 2.31 -24.65 15.41
C PRO A 85 2.73 -23.28 14.84
N THR A 86 3.15 -23.28 13.58
CA THR A 86 3.48 -22.07 12.81
C THR A 86 2.33 -21.69 11.90
N ALA A 87 2.39 -20.52 11.25
CA ALA A 87 1.40 -20.10 10.26
C ALA A 87 1.18 -21.15 9.15
N VAL A 88 2.24 -21.88 8.77
CA VAL A 88 2.14 -22.99 7.79
C VAL A 88 1.33 -24.17 8.34
N ASP A 89 1.45 -24.46 9.63
CA ASP A 89 0.66 -25.51 10.27
C ASP A 89 -0.82 -25.13 10.33
N ILE A 90 -1.10 -23.88 10.61
CA ILE A 90 -2.46 -23.31 10.58
C ILE A 90 -3.06 -23.46 9.18
N VAL A 91 -2.32 -23.02 8.13
CA VAL A 91 -2.72 -23.22 6.73
C VAL A 91 -2.99 -24.70 6.43
N HIS A 92 -2.09 -25.60 6.89
CA HIS A 92 -2.26 -27.03 6.67
C HIS A 92 -3.53 -27.58 7.31
N VAL A 93 -3.84 -27.17 8.55
CA VAL A 93 -5.07 -27.59 9.23
C VAL A 93 -6.32 -27.14 8.48
N VAL A 94 -6.34 -25.88 7.99
CA VAL A 94 -7.47 -25.33 7.22
C VAL A 94 -7.64 -26.06 5.87
N LEU A 95 -6.54 -26.34 5.16
CA LEU A 95 -6.57 -26.96 3.83
C LEU A 95 -6.79 -28.49 3.86
N LYS A 96 -6.57 -29.14 5.00
CA LYS A 96 -6.59 -30.61 5.11
C LYS A 96 -7.91 -31.23 4.63
N GLU A 97 -9.04 -30.60 4.96
CA GLU A 97 -10.37 -31.09 4.60
C GLU A 97 -10.71 -30.83 3.12
N SER A 98 -10.14 -29.79 2.52
CA SER A 98 -10.41 -29.39 1.13
C SER A 98 -9.69 -30.26 0.08
N LYS A 99 -8.73 -31.10 0.50
CA LYS A 99 -7.84 -31.91 -0.36
C LYS A 99 -7.02 -31.12 -1.38
N ILE A 100 -6.92 -29.79 -1.20
CA ILE A 100 -6.13 -28.91 -2.07
C ILE A 100 -4.64 -29.13 -1.77
N ARG A 101 -3.83 -29.22 -2.84
CA ARG A 101 -2.37 -29.35 -2.76
C ARG A 101 -1.64 -28.32 -3.62
N ARG A 102 -2.37 -27.51 -4.37
CA ARG A 102 -1.81 -26.46 -5.22
C ARG A 102 -2.20 -25.09 -4.64
N LEU A 103 -1.19 -24.24 -4.47
CA LEU A 103 -1.37 -22.91 -3.90
C LEU A 103 -0.85 -21.86 -4.88
N SER A 104 -1.67 -20.88 -5.22
CA SER A 104 -1.24 -19.65 -5.88
C SER A 104 -0.83 -18.65 -4.81
N VAL A 105 0.39 -18.15 -4.87
CA VAL A 105 0.96 -17.22 -3.89
C VAL A 105 1.51 -15.97 -4.58
N PRO A 106 1.58 -14.81 -3.93
CA PRO A 106 2.23 -13.64 -4.53
C PRO A 106 3.72 -13.88 -4.76
N ALA A 107 4.31 -13.16 -5.72
CA ALA A 107 5.73 -13.34 -6.08
C ALA A 107 6.69 -13.01 -4.93
N ASN A 108 6.28 -12.14 -4.01
CA ASN A 108 7.00 -11.77 -2.79
C ASN A 108 6.66 -12.66 -1.57
N PHE A 109 6.02 -13.81 -1.79
CA PHE A 109 5.66 -14.72 -0.69
C PHE A 109 6.91 -15.14 0.09
N PRO A 110 6.88 -15.09 1.45
CA PRO A 110 8.06 -15.37 2.26
C PRO A 110 8.62 -16.78 2.01
N VAL A 111 9.91 -16.85 1.65
CA VAL A 111 10.58 -18.11 1.28
C VAL A 111 10.52 -19.17 2.39
N ILE A 112 10.56 -18.75 3.66
CA ILE A 112 10.47 -19.66 4.80
C ILE A 112 9.12 -20.39 4.85
N HIS A 113 8.03 -19.68 4.52
CA HIS A 113 6.70 -20.31 4.44
C HIS A 113 6.59 -21.19 3.20
N ALA A 114 7.17 -20.78 2.08
CA ALA A 114 7.18 -21.56 0.85
C ALA A 114 7.88 -22.92 1.06
N ALA A 115 9.09 -22.92 1.63
CA ALA A 115 9.86 -24.14 1.91
C ALA A 115 9.07 -25.09 2.81
N ARG A 116 8.53 -24.60 3.93
CA ARG A 116 7.77 -25.43 4.87
C ARG A 116 6.48 -25.99 4.27
N LEU A 117 5.80 -25.23 3.38
CA LEU A 117 4.62 -25.74 2.66
C LEU A 117 5.02 -26.83 1.68
N GLN A 118 6.14 -26.72 0.98
CA GLN A 118 6.66 -27.73 0.06
C GLN A 118 7.04 -29.02 0.82
N GLU A 119 7.68 -28.93 1.97
CA GLU A 119 7.96 -30.06 2.87
C GLU A 119 6.68 -30.81 3.29
N ARG A 120 5.55 -30.09 3.41
CA ARG A 120 4.23 -30.67 3.68
C ARG A 120 3.49 -31.16 2.43
N GLY A 121 4.15 -31.18 1.26
CA GLY A 121 3.61 -31.70 0.00
C GLY A 121 2.69 -30.74 -0.75
N TYR A 122 2.76 -29.42 -0.47
CA TYR A 122 2.08 -28.40 -1.29
C TYR A 122 2.94 -27.99 -2.48
N SER A 123 2.30 -27.81 -3.63
CA SER A 123 2.91 -27.20 -4.82
C SER A 123 2.55 -25.72 -4.86
N LEU A 124 3.53 -24.84 -4.90
CA LEU A 124 3.33 -23.39 -4.94
C LEU A 124 3.56 -22.87 -6.35
N LYS A 125 2.64 -22.02 -6.80
CA LYS A 125 2.74 -21.27 -8.06
C LYS A 125 2.81 -19.78 -7.75
N PRO A 126 3.99 -19.15 -7.79
CA PRO A 126 4.09 -17.70 -7.64
C PRO A 126 3.40 -16.99 -8.80
N LYS A 127 2.62 -15.95 -8.47
CA LYS A 127 1.97 -15.07 -9.44
C LYS A 127 2.56 -13.66 -9.31
N ARG A 128 2.97 -13.07 -10.43
CA ARG A 128 3.49 -11.69 -10.49
C ARG A 128 2.37 -10.68 -10.31
N ASP A 129 2.73 -9.46 -9.95
CA ASP A 129 1.80 -8.34 -9.92
C ASP A 129 1.33 -7.96 -11.34
N PRO A 130 0.07 -7.52 -11.46
CA PRO A 130 -0.96 -7.50 -10.42
C PRO A 130 -1.47 -8.92 -10.11
N PHE A 131 -1.46 -9.30 -8.84
CA PHE A 131 -1.97 -10.63 -8.44
C PHE A 131 -3.45 -10.79 -8.83
N TYR A 132 -4.24 -9.75 -8.61
CA TYR A 132 -5.62 -9.63 -9.08
C TYR A 132 -5.64 -8.73 -10.31
N GLU A 133 -5.82 -9.31 -11.51
CA GLU A 133 -5.79 -8.57 -12.79
C GLU A 133 -6.87 -7.50 -12.89
N GLN A 134 -8.02 -7.73 -12.25
CA GLN A 134 -9.11 -6.75 -12.19
C GLN A 134 -8.71 -5.43 -11.49
N ARG A 135 -7.63 -5.39 -10.69
CA ARG A 135 -7.10 -4.15 -10.12
C ARG A 135 -6.64 -3.13 -11.15
N VAL A 136 -6.33 -3.57 -12.37
CA VAL A 136 -5.94 -2.67 -13.46
C VAL A 136 -7.10 -1.75 -13.84
N MET A 137 -8.33 -2.28 -13.87
CA MET A 137 -9.55 -1.51 -14.14
C MET A 137 -10.22 -1.12 -12.83
N LYS A 138 -10.26 0.18 -12.54
CA LYS A 138 -10.84 0.70 -11.30
C LYS A 138 -12.37 0.71 -11.37
N THR A 139 -13.00 0.30 -10.29
CA THR A 139 -14.44 0.46 -10.09
C THR A 139 -14.78 1.94 -9.84
N ALA A 140 -16.07 2.30 -9.95
CA ALA A 140 -16.50 3.67 -9.66
C ALA A 140 -16.18 4.10 -8.22
N ASP A 141 -16.23 3.18 -7.25
CA ASP A 141 -15.87 3.45 -5.86
C ASP A 141 -14.37 3.71 -5.71
N GLU A 142 -13.54 2.91 -6.38
CA GLU A 142 -12.08 3.09 -6.37
C GLU A 142 -11.67 4.41 -7.04
N VAL A 143 -12.36 4.79 -8.12
CA VAL A 143 -12.15 6.10 -8.77
C VAL A 143 -12.47 7.23 -7.78
N ARG A 144 -13.61 7.18 -7.07
CA ARG A 144 -13.95 8.19 -6.06
C ARG A 144 -12.88 8.34 -4.97
N HIS A 145 -12.36 7.21 -4.47
CA HIS A 145 -11.29 7.23 -3.47
C HIS A 145 -10.00 7.88 -3.99
N ILE A 146 -9.65 7.61 -5.25
CA ILE A 146 -8.49 8.25 -5.90
C ILE A 146 -8.74 9.75 -6.09
N GLU A 147 -9.93 10.14 -6.57
CA GLU A 147 -10.29 11.55 -6.74
C GLU A 147 -10.29 12.33 -5.43
N ASP A 148 -10.74 11.74 -4.32
CA ASP A 148 -10.74 12.40 -3.01
C ASP A 148 -9.29 12.66 -2.53
N ALA A 149 -8.41 11.68 -2.68
CA ALA A 149 -6.99 11.85 -2.37
C ALA A 149 -6.33 12.88 -3.31
N GLN A 150 -6.69 12.87 -4.60
CA GLN A 150 -6.18 13.81 -5.59
C GLN A 150 -6.60 15.25 -5.27
N ARG A 151 -7.87 15.49 -4.92
CA ARG A 151 -8.35 16.82 -4.51
C ARG A 151 -7.61 17.35 -3.28
N ALA A 152 -7.39 16.49 -2.27
CA ALA A 152 -6.59 16.88 -1.10
C ALA A 152 -5.16 17.31 -1.49
N THR A 153 -4.57 16.59 -2.46
CA THR A 153 -3.23 16.89 -2.97
C THR A 153 -3.22 18.22 -3.72
N GLU A 154 -4.19 18.45 -4.60
CA GLU A 154 -4.33 19.70 -5.36
C GLU A 154 -4.48 20.92 -4.44
N GLU A 155 -5.31 20.81 -3.41
CA GLU A 155 -5.51 21.87 -2.41
C GLU A 155 -4.22 22.17 -1.64
N ALA A 156 -3.50 21.14 -1.19
CA ALA A 156 -2.26 21.31 -0.45
C ALA A 156 -1.16 21.96 -1.29
N VAL A 157 -0.98 21.50 -2.53
CA VAL A 157 0.00 22.04 -3.47
C VAL A 157 -0.37 23.48 -3.88
N ALA A 158 -1.65 23.76 -4.17
CA ALA A 158 -2.11 25.09 -4.49
C ALA A 158 -1.86 26.09 -3.34
N ALA A 159 -2.09 25.67 -2.09
CA ALA A 159 -1.79 26.48 -0.92
C ALA A 159 -0.30 26.75 -0.76
N ALA A 160 0.56 25.77 -1.01
CA ALA A 160 2.02 25.94 -0.99
C ALA A 160 2.49 26.89 -2.11
N HIS A 161 1.93 26.78 -3.31
CA HIS A 161 2.20 27.73 -4.40
C HIS A 161 1.76 29.16 -4.04
N ALA A 162 0.65 29.32 -3.33
CA ALA A 162 0.21 30.63 -2.85
C ALA A 162 1.21 31.24 -1.85
N LEU A 163 1.83 30.45 -0.98
CA LEU A 163 2.93 30.91 -0.13
C LEU A 163 4.13 31.36 -0.94
N LEU A 164 4.58 30.56 -1.91
CA LEU A 164 5.72 30.91 -2.76
C LEU A 164 5.47 32.17 -3.59
N ARG A 165 4.23 32.44 -4.05
CA ARG A 165 3.88 33.67 -4.73
C ARG A 165 4.03 34.92 -3.86
N ARG A 166 3.80 34.81 -2.56
CA ARG A 166 3.96 35.89 -1.58
C ARG A 166 5.42 36.10 -1.16
N ALA A 167 6.28 35.13 -1.40
CA ALA A 167 7.68 35.22 -1.01
C ALA A 167 8.39 36.38 -1.72
N GLU A 168 9.17 37.13 -0.96
CA GLU A 168 10.10 38.15 -1.48
C GLU A 168 11.38 37.47 -1.98
N ILE A 169 12.06 38.10 -2.91
CA ILE A 169 13.35 37.64 -3.41
C ILE A 169 14.45 38.51 -2.78
N LYS A 170 15.37 37.89 -2.03
CA LYS A 170 16.55 38.52 -1.46
C LYS A 170 17.75 37.56 -1.61
N ASP A 171 18.86 38.06 -2.10
CA ASP A 171 20.10 37.29 -2.27
C ASP A 171 19.90 35.94 -2.98
N GLU A 172 19.16 35.98 -4.12
CA GLU A 172 18.84 34.81 -4.95
C GLU A 172 18.03 33.71 -4.21
N GLN A 173 17.45 34.04 -3.04
CA GLN A 173 16.65 33.13 -2.22
C GLN A 173 15.24 33.67 -2.01
N LEU A 174 14.34 32.77 -1.61
CA LEU A 174 12.96 33.12 -1.26
C LEU A 174 12.83 33.42 0.22
N TRP A 175 12.17 34.52 0.56
CA TRP A 175 11.93 34.99 1.92
C TRP A 175 10.43 35.16 2.17
N LEU A 176 9.92 34.73 3.29
CA LEU A 176 8.53 34.91 3.70
C LEU A 176 8.45 35.20 5.19
N ASP A 177 7.75 36.30 5.53
CA ASP A 177 7.56 36.77 6.91
C ASP A 177 8.90 37.01 7.65
N GLY A 178 9.93 37.48 6.93
CA GLY A 178 11.27 37.80 7.49
C GLY A 178 12.20 36.60 7.62
N GLU A 179 11.79 35.41 7.21
CA GLU A 179 12.59 34.18 7.25
C GLU A 179 12.84 33.63 5.85
N VAL A 180 13.96 32.91 5.68
CA VAL A 180 14.25 32.17 4.46
C VAL A 180 13.24 31.04 4.28
N VAL A 181 12.71 30.90 3.08
CA VAL A 181 11.86 29.78 2.71
C VAL A 181 12.73 28.59 2.37
N THR A 182 12.60 27.50 3.14
CA THR A 182 13.34 26.27 2.89
C THR A 182 12.44 25.15 2.39
N SER A 183 13.04 24.15 1.76
CA SER A 183 12.39 22.94 1.32
C SER A 183 11.62 22.28 2.50
N GLU A 184 12.25 22.16 3.66
CA GLU A 184 11.65 21.56 4.86
C GLU A 184 10.41 22.31 5.33
N ARG A 185 10.45 23.66 5.30
CA ARG A 185 9.32 24.51 5.67
C ARG A 185 8.11 24.25 4.75
N ILE A 186 8.35 24.17 3.45
CA ILE A 186 7.27 23.93 2.47
C ILE A 186 6.78 22.47 2.55
N LYS A 187 7.67 21.48 2.66
CA LYS A 187 7.28 20.07 2.89
C LYS A 187 6.39 19.91 4.12
N LYS A 188 6.82 20.51 5.25
CA LYS A 188 6.02 20.51 6.47
C LYS A 188 4.64 21.12 6.26
N PHE A 189 4.56 22.26 5.57
CA PHE A 189 3.29 22.94 5.28
C PHE A 189 2.37 22.05 4.43
N VAL A 190 2.87 21.45 3.35
CA VAL A 190 2.12 20.52 2.49
C VAL A 190 1.62 19.32 3.29
N ASN A 191 2.50 18.70 4.08
CA ASN A 191 2.14 17.51 4.87
C ASN A 191 1.07 17.81 5.94
N VAL A 192 1.11 18.99 6.58
CA VAL A 192 0.05 19.43 7.51
C VAL A 192 -1.27 19.61 6.77
N LYS A 193 -1.27 20.26 5.59
CA LYS A 193 -2.47 20.43 4.78
C LYS A 193 -3.09 19.10 4.33
N LEU A 194 -2.26 18.13 3.99
CA LEU A 194 -2.72 16.78 3.66
C LEU A 194 -3.31 16.07 4.87
N MET A 195 -2.69 16.21 6.05
CA MET A 195 -3.17 15.63 7.30
C MET A 195 -4.55 16.18 7.70
N GLU A 196 -4.80 17.49 7.46
CA GLU A 196 -6.12 18.12 7.66
C GLU A 196 -7.22 17.50 6.78
N ARG A 197 -6.83 16.76 5.73
CA ARG A 197 -7.70 16.05 4.78
C ARG A 197 -7.59 14.53 4.90
N ASP A 198 -7.15 14.02 6.06
CA ASP A 198 -6.94 12.58 6.32
C ASP A 198 -6.03 11.88 5.29
N CYS A 199 -5.06 12.62 4.74
CA CYS A 199 -4.06 12.10 3.83
C CYS A 199 -2.67 12.15 4.45
N ILE A 200 -1.91 11.07 4.31
CA ILE A 200 -0.56 10.93 4.84
C ILE A 200 0.41 10.87 3.66
N ALA A 201 1.30 11.86 3.57
CA ALA A 201 2.40 11.84 2.61
C ALA A 201 3.70 11.40 3.29
N GLN A 202 4.43 10.55 2.61
CA GLN A 202 5.80 10.17 2.92
C GLN A 202 6.68 10.58 1.75
N HIS A 203 7.92 10.98 2.04
CA HIS A 203 8.88 11.34 0.99
C HIS A 203 8.43 12.47 0.05
N THR A 204 7.63 13.43 0.57
CA THR A 204 7.24 14.62 -0.20
C THR A 204 8.49 15.34 -0.73
N ILE A 205 8.54 15.58 -2.03
CA ILE A 205 9.63 16.27 -2.69
C ILE A 205 9.27 17.74 -2.86
N VAL A 206 10.17 18.62 -2.40
CA VAL A 206 10.20 20.04 -2.73
C VAL A 206 11.65 20.40 -3.00
N ALA A 207 12.10 20.18 -4.21
CA ALA A 207 13.50 20.30 -4.61
C ALA A 207 13.72 21.53 -5.49
N GLY A 208 14.69 22.39 -5.14
CA GLY A 208 15.00 23.62 -5.86
C GLY A 208 16.34 23.60 -6.60
N GLY A 209 16.41 24.23 -7.78
CA GLY A 209 17.63 24.37 -8.57
C GLY A 209 18.25 23.03 -8.95
N GLU A 210 19.52 22.82 -8.64
CA GLU A 210 20.26 21.60 -9.00
C GLU A 210 19.72 20.34 -8.34
N GLN A 211 19.13 20.45 -7.13
CA GLN A 211 18.50 19.31 -6.46
C GLN A 211 17.31 18.76 -7.26
N ALA A 212 16.65 19.60 -8.05
CA ALA A 212 15.54 19.21 -8.90
C ALA A 212 15.94 18.33 -10.11
N CYS A 213 17.24 18.17 -10.37
CA CYS A 213 17.74 17.30 -11.42
C CYS A 213 17.79 15.81 -11.01
N ASP A 214 17.70 15.53 -9.71
CA ASP A 214 17.63 14.17 -9.18
C ASP A 214 16.17 13.86 -8.81
N PRO A 215 15.50 12.91 -9.49
CA PRO A 215 14.09 12.62 -9.29
C PRO A 215 13.72 12.17 -7.87
N HIS A 216 14.67 11.63 -7.12
CA HIS A 216 14.44 11.13 -5.76
C HIS A 216 15.02 12.03 -4.67
N ASN A 217 15.56 13.20 -5.03
CA ASN A 217 16.03 14.17 -4.06
C ASN A 217 14.83 14.91 -3.45
N GLU A 218 14.56 14.66 -2.17
CA GLU A 218 13.43 15.29 -1.47
C GLU A 218 13.59 16.82 -1.31
N GLY A 219 14.76 17.36 -1.61
CA GLY A 219 15.10 18.75 -1.42
C GLY A 219 15.48 19.09 0.02
N SER A 220 16.36 20.07 0.19
CA SER A 220 16.83 20.57 1.48
C SER A 220 17.33 22.02 1.40
N GLY A 221 17.26 22.74 2.51
CA GLY A 221 17.79 24.09 2.66
C GLY A 221 16.99 25.15 1.89
N PRO A 222 17.58 26.34 1.68
CA PRO A 222 16.93 27.48 1.05
C PRO A 222 16.43 27.20 -0.37
N LEU A 223 15.21 27.60 -0.67
CA LEU A 223 14.68 27.54 -2.02
C LEU A 223 15.19 28.70 -2.86
N PRO A 224 15.74 28.43 -4.06
CA PRO A 224 16.32 29.46 -4.92
C PRO A 224 15.23 30.29 -5.62
N ALA A 225 15.52 31.57 -5.82
CA ALA A 225 14.80 32.41 -6.76
C ALA A 225 15.27 32.12 -8.18
N HIS A 226 14.42 32.43 -9.18
CA HIS A 226 14.73 32.36 -10.61
C HIS A 226 15.10 30.96 -11.15
N ARG A 227 14.95 29.92 -10.34
CA ARG A 227 15.22 28.54 -10.70
C ARG A 227 13.99 27.67 -10.45
N SER A 228 13.93 26.52 -11.10
CA SER A 228 12.86 25.53 -10.94
C SER A 228 12.80 25.01 -9.51
N ILE A 229 11.58 24.90 -9.00
CA ILE A 229 11.26 24.21 -7.77
C ILE A 229 10.26 23.12 -8.15
N ILE A 230 10.64 21.86 -7.97
CA ILE A 230 9.80 20.71 -8.25
C ILE A 230 9.08 20.32 -6.96
N PHE A 231 7.78 20.17 -7.10
CA PHE A 231 6.90 19.50 -6.13
C PHE A 231 6.55 18.12 -6.66
N ASP A 232 6.75 17.11 -5.85
CA ASP A 232 6.24 15.77 -6.12
C ASP A 232 5.60 15.22 -4.84
N VAL A 233 4.28 15.02 -4.89
CA VAL A 233 3.45 14.81 -3.71
C VAL A 233 2.51 13.64 -3.97
N PHE A 234 2.71 12.52 -3.28
CA PHE A 234 1.99 11.27 -3.49
C PHE A 234 1.43 10.70 -2.17
N PRO A 235 0.43 11.37 -1.57
CA PRO A 235 -0.16 10.95 -0.31
C PRO A 235 -1.06 9.73 -0.47
N ARG A 236 -1.23 9.03 0.64
CA ARG A 236 -2.22 7.97 0.79
C ARG A 236 -3.34 8.43 1.72
N SER A 237 -4.59 8.25 1.34
CA SER A 237 -5.73 8.44 2.24
C SER A 237 -5.61 7.51 3.44
N ALA A 238 -5.78 8.05 4.65
CA ALA A 238 -5.77 7.26 5.89
C ALA A 238 -6.98 6.33 6.01
N THR A 239 -8.08 6.68 5.37
CA THR A 239 -9.35 5.93 5.42
C THR A 239 -9.48 4.92 4.29
N SER A 240 -9.40 5.37 3.03
CA SER A 240 -9.59 4.50 1.85
C SER A 240 -8.35 3.73 1.43
N ARG A 241 -7.15 4.19 1.84
CA ARG A 241 -5.84 3.63 1.47
C ARG A 241 -5.45 3.82 0.00
N TYR A 242 -6.25 4.55 -0.77
CA TYR A 242 -5.90 4.92 -2.14
C TYR A 242 -4.93 6.10 -2.15
N PHE A 243 -4.05 6.08 -3.15
CA PHE A 243 -3.04 7.10 -3.35
C PHE A 243 -3.52 8.14 -4.36
N ALA A 244 -3.01 9.37 -4.19
CA ALA A 244 -2.88 10.35 -5.25
C ALA A 244 -1.41 10.50 -5.64
N ASP A 245 -1.16 11.16 -6.75
CA ASP A 245 0.18 11.49 -7.22
C ASP A 245 0.12 12.76 -8.07
N MET A 246 0.97 13.75 -7.74
CA MET A 246 0.98 15.03 -8.43
C MET A 246 2.37 15.67 -8.43
N SER A 247 2.95 15.80 -9.62
CA SER A 247 4.17 16.58 -9.84
C SER A 247 3.85 17.94 -10.42
N ARG A 248 4.49 19.00 -9.91
CA ARG A 248 4.41 20.37 -10.45
C ARG A 248 5.76 21.03 -10.37
N THR A 249 6.07 21.82 -11.40
CA THR A 249 7.26 22.70 -11.42
C THR A 249 6.82 24.14 -11.35
N VAL A 250 7.42 24.90 -10.45
CA VAL A 250 7.18 26.32 -10.30
C VAL A 250 8.49 27.10 -10.27
N ILE A 251 8.43 28.37 -10.68
CA ILE A 251 9.54 29.33 -10.58
C ILE A 251 9.02 30.59 -9.90
N ARG A 252 9.72 31.07 -8.89
CA ARG A 252 9.48 32.38 -8.31
C ARG A 252 10.57 33.36 -8.79
N GLY A 253 10.18 34.34 -9.62
CA GLY A 253 11.09 35.31 -10.20
C GLY A 253 11.10 35.29 -11.72
N LYS A 254 12.26 35.56 -12.33
CA LYS A 254 12.43 35.56 -13.78
C LYS A 254 12.61 34.14 -14.31
N VAL A 255 11.95 33.86 -15.41
CA VAL A 255 12.13 32.57 -16.14
C VAL A 255 13.17 32.80 -17.23
N SER A 256 14.16 31.90 -17.38
CA SER A 256 15.03 31.90 -18.54
C SER A 256 14.23 31.55 -19.79
N GLN A 257 14.68 32.07 -20.95
CA GLN A 257 14.05 31.75 -22.25
C GLN A 257 14.66 30.49 -22.90
N GLU A 258 15.52 29.76 -22.18
CA GLU A 258 16.14 28.53 -22.66
C GLU A 258 15.28 27.30 -22.34
#